data_0f8808386a39fd09e012bbaea8d02d9b
#
_entry.id   0f8808386a39fd09e012bbaea8d02d9b
#
_cell.length_a   1.000
_cell.length_b   1.000
_cell.length_c   1.000
_cell.angle_alpha   90.00
_cell.angle_beta   90.00
_cell.angle_gamma   90.00
#
_symmetry.space_group_name_H-M   'P 1'
#
loop_
_entity.id
_entity.type
_entity.pdbx_description
1 polymer ?
#
loop_
_entity_poly.entity_id
_entity_poly.type
_entity_poly.pdbx_seq_one_letter_code
_entity_poly.pdbx_strand_id
1 'polypeptide(L)'
;MNTDVTEAEAAEQVVARFLCGYHKIWQNYFPGLNKRAHWHVMFSARCSPEEGISCRSLHRALYGLYGTDIRTCIERVRDCENDGFIQILDASGQPCTASPTSLIAATDKLHDSFDRHCRETIEALCKALGDREGGRSHGLDCDRAAISAILGFFNSYEQKWRETCELVVRNKGLTPAYANDAMDHLVTYQYWAIVMLLWSASPFGGSRADAPALVIDEINSRMWDALRLGHLAIKERVGNLIRWGFFAEQTIKKHKAVALTPLAGSAITESLAATKPLLYDLYIKLVPQEATA
;
A
#
# COMPACT_ATOMS: atom_id res chain seq x y z
N MET A 1 -27.43 10.81 20.74
CA MET A 1 -26.80 9.53 20.37
C MET A 1 -26.32 9.53 18.91
N ASN A 2 -25.84 10.67 18.34
CA ASN A 2 -25.40 10.76 16.94
C ASN A 2 -23.96 11.29 16.77
N THR A 3 -23.24 11.54 17.85
CA THR A 3 -21.89 12.12 17.78
C THR A 3 -20.79 11.07 17.56
N ASP A 4 -20.96 9.85 18.09
CA ASP A 4 -19.94 8.80 17.99
C ASP A 4 -19.82 8.22 16.58
N VAL A 5 -20.91 8.13 15.83
CA VAL A 5 -20.91 7.59 14.45
C VAL A 5 -20.21 8.56 13.49
N THR A 6 -20.36 9.87 13.67
CA THR A 6 -19.72 10.88 12.82
C THR A 6 -18.21 11.01 13.06
N GLU A 7 -17.72 10.81 14.29
CA GLU A 7 -16.27 10.82 14.58
C GLU A 7 -15.57 9.58 14.05
N ALA A 8 -16.18 8.40 14.14
CA ALA A 8 -15.64 7.16 13.59
C ALA A 8 -15.54 7.23 12.05
N GLU A 9 -16.60 7.66 11.37
CA GLU A 9 -16.63 7.83 9.91
C GLU A 9 -15.57 8.83 9.42
N ALA A 10 -15.38 9.95 10.13
CA ALA A 10 -14.32 10.91 9.79
C ALA A 10 -12.91 10.32 9.91
N ALA A 11 -12.70 9.42 10.87
CA ALA A 11 -11.42 8.78 11.10
C ALA A 11 -10.95 7.89 9.95
N GLU A 12 -11.86 7.07 9.46
CA GLU A 12 -11.61 6.12 8.38
C GLU A 12 -11.34 6.83 7.05
N GLN A 13 -12.06 7.91 6.81
CA GLN A 13 -11.85 8.75 5.63
C GLN A 13 -10.48 9.43 5.64
N VAL A 14 -9.97 9.84 6.79
CA VAL A 14 -8.62 10.40 6.94
C VAL A 14 -7.57 9.37 6.54
N VAL A 15 -7.66 8.15 7.08
CA VAL A 15 -6.73 7.06 6.75
C VAL A 15 -6.81 6.68 5.27
N ALA A 16 -8.01 6.50 4.74
CA ALA A 16 -8.20 6.17 3.32
C ALA A 16 -7.62 7.24 2.40
N ARG A 17 -7.84 8.51 2.72
CA ARG A 17 -7.30 9.65 1.95
C ARG A 17 -5.79 9.67 1.97
N PHE A 18 -5.17 9.45 3.13
CA PHE A 18 -3.71 9.36 3.24
C PHE A 18 -3.17 8.19 2.41
N LEU A 19 -3.73 6.98 2.56
CA LEU A 19 -3.28 5.80 1.84
C LEU A 19 -3.40 5.96 0.31
N CYS A 20 -4.50 6.51 -0.18
CA CYS A 20 -4.66 6.80 -1.60
C CYS A 20 -3.66 7.86 -2.09
N GLY A 21 -3.39 8.91 -1.30
CA GLY A 21 -2.39 9.92 -1.57
C GLY A 21 -0.99 9.33 -1.63
N TYR A 22 -0.61 8.54 -0.64
CA TYR A 22 0.68 7.87 -0.57
C TYR A 22 0.95 6.97 -1.78
N HIS A 23 -0.01 6.15 -2.19
CA HIS A 23 0.16 5.31 -3.37
C HIS A 23 0.41 6.10 -4.64
N LYS A 24 -0.24 7.25 -4.79
CA LYS A 24 0.00 8.16 -5.92
C LYS A 24 1.41 8.74 -5.88
N ILE A 25 1.87 9.16 -4.70
CA ILE A 25 3.24 9.64 -4.49
C ILE A 25 4.24 8.54 -4.84
N TRP A 26 4.02 7.32 -4.35
CA TRP A 26 4.88 6.17 -4.68
C TRP A 26 5.01 5.94 -6.19
N GLN A 27 3.89 5.95 -6.91
CA GLN A 27 3.88 5.74 -8.37
C GLN A 27 4.61 6.86 -9.14
N ASN A 28 4.64 8.07 -8.61
CA ASN A 28 5.37 9.18 -9.22
C ASN A 28 6.89 8.97 -9.18
N TYR A 29 7.41 8.43 -8.07
CA TYR A 29 8.86 8.27 -7.87
C TYR A 29 9.37 6.89 -8.23
N PHE A 30 8.53 5.86 -8.13
CA PHE A 30 8.88 4.46 -8.36
C PHE A 30 7.92 3.79 -9.33
N PRO A 31 7.77 4.32 -10.57
CA PRO A 31 6.83 3.79 -11.55
C PRO A 31 7.19 2.35 -11.91
N GLY A 32 6.19 1.46 -11.94
CA GLY A 32 6.41 0.04 -12.24
C GLY A 32 6.80 -0.83 -11.04
N LEU A 33 7.39 -0.25 -9.99
CA LEU A 33 7.77 -0.96 -8.77
C LEU A 33 6.60 -1.02 -7.76
N ASN A 34 5.52 -1.66 -8.16
CA ASN A 34 4.24 -1.66 -7.43
C ASN A 34 4.02 -2.88 -6.53
N LYS A 35 4.99 -3.79 -6.42
CA LYS A 35 4.92 -4.93 -5.51
C LYS A 35 5.53 -4.54 -4.16
N ARG A 36 4.95 -5.02 -3.08
CA ARG A 36 5.39 -4.71 -1.71
C ARG A 36 6.85 -5.07 -1.45
N ALA A 37 7.30 -6.19 -2.02
CA ALA A 37 8.69 -6.58 -1.93
C ALA A 37 9.65 -5.55 -2.54
N HIS A 38 9.26 -4.79 -3.58
CA HIS A 38 10.07 -3.68 -4.10
C HIS A 38 10.26 -2.57 -3.06
N TRP A 39 9.21 -2.24 -2.30
CA TRP A 39 9.31 -1.25 -1.23
C TRP A 39 10.38 -1.66 -0.22
N HIS A 40 10.33 -2.93 0.25
CA HIS A 40 11.31 -3.43 1.20
C HIS A 40 12.73 -3.48 0.63
N VAL A 41 12.90 -3.85 -0.64
CA VAL A 41 14.21 -3.80 -1.30
C VAL A 41 14.77 -2.39 -1.24
N MET A 42 14.00 -1.41 -1.69
CA MET A 42 14.45 -0.02 -1.76
C MET A 42 14.62 0.62 -0.39
N PHE A 43 13.68 0.42 0.55
CA PHE A 43 13.83 0.88 1.94
C PHE A 43 15.07 0.29 2.60
N SER A 44 15.29 -1.02 2.43
CA SER A 44 16.46 -1.68 3.00
C SER A 44 17.75 -1.16 2.40
N ALA A 45 17.81 -0.98 1.09
CA ALA A 45 18.97 -0.41 0.42
C ALA A 45 19.26 1.02 0.88
N ARG A 46 18.22 1.89 0.97
CA ARG A 46 18.35 3.28 1.41
C ARG A 46 18.82 3.41 2.87
N CYS A 47 18.40 2.49 3.74
CA CYS A 47 18.76 2.49 5.16
C CYS A 47 20.03 1.68 5.47
N SER A 48 20.64 1.05 4.49
CA SER A 48 21.85 0.25 4.68
C SER A 48 23.09 1.14 4.88
N PRO A 49 24.14 0.62 5.53
CA PRO A 49 25.46 1.21 5.49
C PRO A 49 25.95 1.37 4.04
N GLU A 50 26.99 2.17 3.82
CA GLU A 50 27.60 2.36 2.49
C GLU A 50 28.02 1.03 1.84
N GLU A 51 28.39 0.03 2.66
CA GLU A 51 28.75 -1.33 2.20
C GLU A 51 27.56 -2.13 1.64
N GLY A 52 26.32 -1.63 1.80
CA GLY A 52 25.09 -2.28 1.32
C GLY A 52 24.54 -3.37 2.24
N ILE A 53 23.43 -3.99 1.83
CA ILE A 53 22.76 -5.10 2.50
C ILE A 53 22.88 -6.38 1.66
N SER A 54 23.15 -7.53 2.27
CA SER A 54 23.19 -8.79 1.51
C SER A 54 21.79 -9.24 1.07
N CYS A 55 21.69 -9.81 -0.14
CA CYS A 55 20.44 -10.41 -0.64
C CYS A 55 19.88 -11.46 0.34
N ARG A 56 20.73 -12.18 1.05
CA ARG A 56 20.31 -13.17 2.07
C ARG A 56 19.66 -12.51 3.28
N SER A 57 20.20 -11.37 3.74
CA SER A 57 19.60 -10.61 4.87
C SER A 57 18.25 -10.01 4.47
N LEU A 58 18.17 -9.44 3.27
CA LEU A 58 16.92 -8.94 2.70
C LEU A 58 15.89 -10.06 2.55
N HIS A 59 16.29 -11.23 2.01
CA HIS A 59 15.40 -12.38 1.88
C HIS A 59 14.83 -12.83 3.23
N ARG A 60 15.64 -12.87 4.30
CA ARG A 60 15.15 -13.25 5.64
C ARG A 60 14.04 -12.29 6.12
N ALA A 61 14.21 -11.01 5.89
CA ALA A 61 13.19 -10.01 6.23
C ALA A 61 11.91 -10.20 5.41
N LEU A 62 12.03 -10.37 4.10
CA LEU A 62 10.89 -10.59 3.19
C LEU A 62 10.18 -11.92 3.44
N TYR A 63 10.92 -12.98 3.75
CA TYR A 63 10.33 -14.27 4.09
C TYR A 63 9.49 -14.19 5.38
N GLY A 64 10.00 -13.53 6.40
CA GLY A 64 9.25 -13.33 7.65
C GLY A 64 7.97 -12.51 7.49
N LEU A 65 7.96 -11.55 6.55
CA LEU A 65 6.81 -10.67 6.33
C LEU A 65 5.80 -11.24 5.32
N TYR A 66 6.27 -11.89 4.27
CA TYR A 66 5.44 -12.25 3.10
C TYR A 66 5.56 -13.70 2.66
N GLY A 67 6.37 -14.52 3.33
CA GLY A 67 6.68 -15.89 2.88
C GLY A 67 7.44 -15.95 1.54
N THR A 68 8.04 -14.82 1.12
CA THR A 68 8.73 -14.71 -0.18
C THR A 68 9.95 -15.61 -0.24
N ASP A 69 10.03 -16.49 -1.23
CA ASP A 69 11.21 -17.33 -1.46
C ASP A 69 12.41 -16.52 -1.99
N ILE A 70 13.62 -17.12 -1.90
CA ILE A 70 14.87 -16.43 -2.30
C ILE A 70 14.88 -16.07 -3.80
N ARG A 71 14.27 -16.88 -4.66
CA ARG A 71 14.23 -16.62 -6.11
C ARG A 71 13.39 -15.39 -6.41
N THR A 72 12.20 -15.31 -5.82
CA THR A 72 11.33 -14.13 -5.93
C THR A 72 12.00 -12.89 -5.34
N CYS A 73 12.71 -13.01 -4.21
CA CYS A 73 13.49 -11.91 -3.66
C CYS A 73 14.53 -11.39 -4.67
N ILE A 74 15.31 -12.30 -5.29
CA ILE A 74 16.32 -11.93 -6.30
C ILE A 74 15.67 -11.27 -7.54
N GLU A 75 14.52 -11.74 -7.98
CA GLU A 75 13.76 -11.11 -9.07
C GLU A 75 13.38 -9.67 -8.72
N ARG A 76 12.93 -9.39 -7.49
CA ARG A 76 12.58 -8.02 -7.05
C ARG A 76 13.81 -7.12 -6.94
N VAL A 77 14.93 -7.66 -6.52
CA VAL A 77 16.21 -6.95 -6.52
C VAL A 77 16.60 -6.56 -7.95
N ARG A 78 16.51 -7.48 -8.91
CA ARG A 78 16.79 -7.19 -10.33
C ARG A 78 15.84 -6.16 -10.93
N ASP A 79 14.54 -6.20 -10.59
CA ASP A 79 13.58 -5.19 -11.02
C ASP A 79 14.05 -3.79 -10.60
N CYS A 80 14.48 -3.62 -9.34
CA CYS A 80 14.97 -2.35 -8.81
C CYS A 80 16.33 -1.92 -9.43
N GLU A 81 17.20 -2.88 -9.76
CA GLU A 81 18.46 -2.63 -10.46
C GLU A 81 18.22 -2.17 -11.90
N ASN A 82 17.33 -2.84 -12.63
CA ASN A 82 16.98 -2.48 -14.01
C ASN A 82 16.42 -1.06 -14.11
N ASP A 83 15.70 -0.62 -13.07
CA ASP A 83 15.19 0.74 -12.98
C ASP A 83 16.25 1.74 -12.45
N GLY A 84 17.46 1.27 -12.13
CA GLY A 84 18.61 2.08 -11.74
C GLY A 84 18.55 2.64 -10.31
N PHE A 85 17.68 2.11 -9.44
CA PHE A 85 17.58 2.54 -8.04
C PHE A 85 18.63 1.91 -7.13
N ILE A 86 19.11 0.72 -7.47
CA ILE A 86 20.13 0.02 -6.70
C ILE A 86 21.22 -0.51 -7.62
N GLN A 87 22.36 -0.87 -7.01
CA GLN A 87 23.44 -1.60 -7.64
C GLN A 87 23.63 -2.94 -6.93
N ILE A 88 23.93 -3.98 -7.71
CA ILE A 88 24.24 -5.32 -7.19
C ILE A 88 25.74 -5.50 -7.27
N LEU A 89 26.37 -5.71 -6.12
CA LEU A 89 27.81 -5.76 -5.93
C LEU A 89 28.24 -7.10 -5.36
N ASP A 90 29.44 -7.52 -5.70
CA ASP A 90 30.11 -8.64 -5.03
C ASP A 90 30.79 -8.18 -3.71
N ALA A 91 31.47 -9.10 -3.05
CA ALA A 91 32.17 -8.81 -1.79
C ALA A 91 33.37 -7.85 -1.95
N SER A 92 33.83 -7.62 -3.17
CA SER A 92 34.88 -6.65 -3.50
C SER A 92 34.35 -5.28 -3.92
N GLY A 93 33.01 -5.10 -3.92
CA GLY A 93 32.34 -3.88 -4.34
C GLY A 93 32.22 -3.71 -5.86
N GLN A 94 32.45 -4.77 -6.64
CA GLN A 94 32.32 -4.71 -8.10
C GLN A 94 30.93 -5.14 -8.55
N PRO A 95 30.37 -4.55 -9.60
CA PRO A 95 29.09 -4.97 -10.17
C PRO A 95 29.08 -6.46 -10.52
N CYS A 96 28.01 -7.14 -10.10
CA CYS A 96 27.88 -8.58 -10.34
C CYS A 96 26.41 -8.98 -10.59
N THR A 97 26.18 -10.20 -11.00
CA THR A 97 24.81 -10.75 -11.12
C THR A 97 24.23 -11.07 -9.73
N ALA A 98 22.95 -10.73 -9.54
CA ALA A 98 22.24 -10.99 -8.29
C ALA A 98 22.31 -12.49 -7.88
N SER A 99 22.80 -12.70 -6.68
CA SER A 99 22.93 -14.01 -6.01
C SER A 99 22.59 -13.85 -4.51
N PRO A 100 22.40 -14.94 -3.77
CA PRO A 100 22.15 -14.84 -2.33
C PRO A 100 23.28 -14.14 -1.53
N THR A 101 24.50 -14.14 -2.04
CA THR A 101 25.69 -13.54 -1.39
C THR A 101 25.99 -12.13 -1.87
N SER A 102 25.34 -11.65 -2.94
CA SER A 102 25.54 -10.31 -3.47
C SER A 102 25.08 -9.24 -2.46
N LEU A 103 25.74 -8.10 -2.49
CA LEU A 103 25.38 -6.88 -1.76
C LEU A 103 24.47 -6.02 -2.62
N ILE A 104 23.57 -5.30 -1.98
CA ILE A 104 22.66 -4.35 -2.60
C ILE A 104 22.98 -2.98 -2.03
N ALA A 105 23.41 -2.07 -2.88
CA ALA A 105 23.73 -0.68 -2.52
C ALA A 105 22.72 0.30 -3.15
N ALA A 106 22.39 1.36 -2.46
CA ALA A 106 21.58 2.45 -2.99
C ALA A 106 22.37 3.25 -4.03
N THR A 107 21.69 3.75 -5.06
CA THR A 107 22.23 4.74 -6.00
C THR A 107 21.82 6.15 -5.60
N ASP A 108 22.47 7.18 -6.16
CA ASP A 108 22.07 8.58 -5.98
C ASP A 108 20.60 8.78 -6.43
N LYS A 109 20.18 8.09 -7.49
CA LYS A 109 18.78 8.12 -7.95
C LYS A 109 17.81 7.64 -6.85
N LEU A 110 18.18 6.59 -6.10
CA LEU A 110 17.36 6.11 -4.99
C LEU A 110 17.31 7.14 -3.87
N HIS A 111 18.45 7.73 -3.50
CA HIS A 111 18.53 8.76 -2.47
C HIS A 111 17.64 9.95 -2.81
N ASP A 112 17.80 10.55 -3.99
CA ASP A 112 17.01 11.69 -4.46
C ASP A 112 15.51 11.40 -4.53
N SER A 113 15.15 10.19 -5.04
CA SER A 113 13.75 9.79 -5.14
C SER A 113 13.10 9.60 -3.77
N PHE A 114 13.83 9.00 -2.82
CA PHE A 114 13.32 8.83 -1.45
C PHE A 114 13.17 10.16 -0.72
N ASP A 115 14.10 11.08 -0.86
CA ASP A 115 14.03 12.38 -0.19
C ASP A 115 12.80 13.19 -0.65
N ARG A 116 12.50 13.15 -1.94
CA ARG A 116 11.26 13.75 -2.48
C ARG A 116 10.02 13.00 -2.04
N HIS A 117 10.04 11.67 -2.14
CA HIS A 117 8.95 10.82 -1.70
C HIS A 117 8.60 11.02 -0.23
N CYS A 118 9.59 11.08 0.67
CA CYS A 118 9.37 11.34 2.09
C CYS A 118 8.73 12.72 2.32
N ARG A 119 9.24 13.75 1.66
CA ARG A 119 8.68 15.12 1.78
C ARG A 119 7.21 15.14 1.38
N GLU A 120 6.87 14.63 0.19
CA GLU A 120 5.47 14.58 -0.26
C GLU A 120 4.60 13.69 0.62
N THR A 121 5.16 12.62 1.20
CA THR A 121 4.44 11.75 2.15
C THR A 121 4.08 12.51 3.43
N ILE A 122 4.99 13.31 3.96
CA ILE A 122 4.76 14.15 5.14
C ILE A 122 3.70 15.21 4.82
N GLU A 123 3.80 15.88 3.67
CA GLU A 123 2.78 16.85 3.22
C GLU A 123 1.40 16.20 3.08
N ALA A 124 1.33 14.99 2.52
CA ALA A 124 0.07 14.24 2.41
C ALA A 124 -0.49 13.84 3.77
N LEU A 125 0.38 13.50 4.72
CA LEU A 125 0.02 13.16 6.10
C LEU A 125 -0.55 14.38 6.83
N CYS A 126 0.15 15.51 6.81
CA CYS A 126 -0.33 16.77 7.38
C CYS A 126 -1.67 17.19 6.79
N LYS A 127 -1.80 17.14 5.46
CA LYS A 127 -3.06 17.45 4.77
C LYS A 127 -4.19 16.51 5.17
N ALA A 128 -3.93 15.22 5.33
CA ALA A 128 -4.94 14.24 5.73
C ALA A 128 -5.44 14.49 7.15
N LEU A 129 -4.56 14.90 8.06
CA LEU A 129 -4.87 15.22 9.46
C LEU A 129 -5.41 16.64 9.68
N GLY A 130 -5.51 17.44 8.61
CA GLY A 130 -6.02 18.82 8.70
C GLY A 130 -5.00 19.84 9.20
N ASP A 131 -3.77 19.44 9.39
CA ASP A 131 -2.66 20.33 9.74
C ASP A 131 -2.19 21.10 8.49
N ARG A 132 -2.52 22.41 8.45
CA ARG A 132 -2.13 23.30 7.36
C ARG A 132 -0.75 23.92 7.54
N GLU A 133 -0.22 23.90 8.75
CA GLU A 133 1.04 24.56 9.12
C GLU A 133 2.22 23.58 9.14
N GLY A 134 2.00 22.34 9.62
CA GLY A 134 3.04 21.31 9.66
C GLY A 134 3.62 20.91 8.30
N GLY A 135 2.86 21.09 7.22
CA GLY A 135 3.34 20.87 5.84
C GLY A 135 4.34 21.92 5.33
N ARG A 136 4.58 23.00 6.08
CA ARG A 136 5.53 24.05 5.74
C ARG A 136 6.93 23.86 6.36
N SER A 137 7.16 22.75 7.05
CA SER A 137 8.44 22.45 7.66
C SER A 137 9.51 22.27 6.57
N HIS A 138 10.10 23.40 6.16
CA HIS A 138 11.28 23.47 5.34
C HIS A 138 12.42 22.84 6.14
N GLY A 139 12.88 21.65 5.75
CA GLY A 139 14.08 21.04 6.32
C GLY A 139 13.91 19.70 7.04
N LEU A 140 12.81 19.01 6.85
CA LEU A 140 12.74 17.61 7.28
C LEU A 140 13.67 16.79 6.38
N ASP A 141 14.83 16.47 6.93
CA ASP A 141 15.71 15.50 6.31
C ASP A 141 15.01 14.14 6.28
N CYS A 142 14.99 13.51 5.11
CA CYS A 142 14.55 12.14 4.97
C CYS A 142 15.63 11.22 5.54
N ASP A 143 15.80 11.30 6.85
CA ASP A 143 16.76 10.49 7.56
C ASP A 143 16.29 9.02 7.69
N ARG A 144 17.18 8.18 8.21
CA ARG A 144 16.90 6.77 8.46
C ARG A 144 15.74 6.58 9.42
N ALA A 145 15.52 7.48 10.36
CA ALA A 145 14.44 7.39 11.35
C ALA A 145 13.09 7.66 10.68
N ALA A 146 12.99 8.68 9.82
CA ALA A 146 11.79 8.99 9.05
C ALA A 146 11.40 7.82 8.12
N ILE A 147 12.37 7.29 7.37
CA ILE A 147 12.15 6.13 6.49
C ILE A 147 11.67 4.92 7.31
N SER A 148 12.31 4.63 8.44
CA SER A 148 11.93 3.52 9.31
C SER A 148 10.54 3.69 9.91
N ALA A 149 10.14 4.92 10.25
CA ALA A 149 8.79 5.21 10.74
C ALA A 149 7.72 4.96 9.66
N ILE A 150 7.97 5.43 8.43
CA ILE A 150 7.08 5.19 7.28
C ILE A 150 6.96 3.69 7.00
N LEU A 151 8.08 2.97 6.94
CA LEU A 151 8.08 1.52 6.75
C LEU A 151 7.33 0.78 7.86
N GLY A 152 7.55 1.16 9.12
CA GLY A 152 6.85 0.59 10.27
C GLY A 152 5.34 0.79 10.21
N PHE A 153 4.88 1.98 9.80
CA PHE A 153 3.46 2.24 9.56
C PHE A 153 2.88 1.30 8.50
N PHE A 154 3.53 1.22 7.33
CA PHE A 154 3.02 0.39 6.23
C PHE A 154 3.03 -1.09 6.57
N ASN A 155 4.04 -1.61 7.26
CA ASN A 155 4.05 -2.99 7.72
C ASN A 155 2.85 -3.30 8.64
N SER A 156 2.57 -2.41 9.58
CA SER A 156 1.43 -2.57 10.50
C SER A 156 0.09 -2.46 9.78
N TYR A 157 -0.02 -1.53 8.82
CA TYR A 157 -1.22 -1.39 7.98
C TYR A 157 -1.43 -2.63 7.12
N GLU A 158 -0.37 -3.14 6.48
CA GLU A 158 -0.44 -4.33 5.63
C GLU A 158 -0.86 -5.58 6.38
N GLN A 159 -0.40 -5.73 7.61
CA GLN A 159 -0.87 -6.83 8.45
C GLN A 159 -2.38 -6.75 8.68
N LYS A 160 -2.90 -5.54 9.03
CA LYS A 160 -4.36 -5.33 9.20
C LYS A 160 -5.13 -5.57 7.91
N TRP A 161 -4.60 -5.15 6.77
CA TRP A 161 -5.21 -5.41 5.49
C TRP A 161 -5.26 -6.92 5.17
N ARG A 162 -4.19 -7.65 5.47
CA ARG A 162 -4.15 -9.11 5.33
C ARG A 162 -5.20 -9.79 6.20
N GLU A 163 -5.30 -9.41 7.47
CA GLU A 163 -6.32 -9.93 8.40
C GLU A 163 -7.74 -9.68 7.86
N THR A 164 -7.99 -8.49 7.30
CA THR A 164 -9.25 -8.14 6.63
C THR A 164 -9.53 -9.06 5.44
N CYS A 165 -8.54 -9.28 4.59
CA CYS A 165 -8.66 -10.18 3.44
C CYS A 165 -8.94 -11.62 3.86
N GLU A 166 -8.22 -12.13 4.85
CA GLU A 166 -8.41 -13.47 5.41
C GLU A 166 -9.82 -13.66 5.97
N LEU A 167 -10.34 -12.67 6.68
CA LEU A 167 -11.70 -12.70 7.22
C LEU A 167 -12.73 -12.84 6.09
N VAL A 168 -12.65 -12.01 5.05
CA VAL A 168 -13.61 -12.02 3.93
C VAL A 168 -13.52 -13.34 3.15
N VAL A 169 -12.30 -13.77 2.78
CA VAL A 169 -12.04 -14.98 2.01
C VAL A 169 -12.51 -16.24 2.78
N ARG A 170 -12.21 -16.32 4.09
CA ARG A 170 -12.64 -17.44 4.95
C ARG A 170 -14.16 -17.57 5.01
N ASN A 171 -14.86 -16.44 5.16
CA ASN A 171 -16.32 -16.44 5.21
C ASN A 171 -16.97 -16.78 3.86
N LYS A 172 -16.26 -16.67 2.75
CA LYS A 172 -16.74 -17.11 1.45
C LYS A 172 -16.74 -18.63 1.30
N GLY A 173 -16.04 -19.36 2.16
CA GLY A 173 -15.99 -20.84 2.14
C GLY A 173 -15.20 -21.41 0.96
N LEU A 174 -14.16 -20.70 0.51
CA LEU A 174 -13.28 -21.18 -0.55
C LEU A 174 -12.43 -22.36 -0.09
N THR A 175 -12.05 -23.24 -1.02
CA THR A 175 -11.07 -24.30 -0.73
C THR A 175 -9.71 -23.68 -0.36
N PRO A 176 -8.86 -24.37 0.43
CA PRO A 176 -7.56 -23.82 0.84
C PRO A 176 -6.69 -23.37 -0.33
N ALA A 177 -6.69 -24.08 -1.45
CA ALA A 177 -5.92 -23.71 -2.64
C ALA A 177 -6.41 -22.37 -3.23
N TYR A 178 -7.73 -22.20 -3.37
CA TYR A 178 -8.32 -20.95 -3.86
C TYR A 178 -8.19 -19.80 -2.86
N ALA A 179 -8.21 -20.09 -1.56
CA ALA A 179 -8.00 -19.07 -0.53
C ALA A 179 -6.56 -18.54 -0.56
N ASN A 180 -5.56 -19.41 -0.73
CA ASN A 180 -4.16 -18.99 -0.88
C ASN A 180 -3.95 -18.15 -2.13
N ASP A 181 -4.48 -18.59 -3.29
CA ASP A 181 -4.44 -17.82 -4.53
C ASP A 181 -5.08 -16.43 -4.37
N ALA A 182 -6.24 -16.36 -3.73
CA ALA A 182 -6.90 -15.09 -3.42
C ALA A 182 -6.02 -14.17 -2.57
N MET A 183 -5.37 -14.71 -1.53
CA MET A 183 -4.50 -13.93 -0.64
C MET A 183 -3.28 -13.37 -1.36
N ASP A 184 -2.65 -14.14 -2.24
CA ASP A 184 -1.49 -13.70 -3.02
C ASP A 184 -1.83 -12.50 -3.93
N HIS A 185 -3.07 -12.43 -4.41
CA HIS A 185 -3.55 -11.34 -5.24
C HIS A 185 -4.07 -10.14 -4.44
N LEU A 186 -4.90 -10.37 -3.39
CA LEU A 186 -5.55 -9.33 -2.58
C LEU A 186 -4.57 -8.41 -1.87
N VAL A 187 -3.38 -8.91 -1.56
CA VAL A 187 -2.29 -8.11 -1.00
C VAL A 187 -1.56 -7.24 -2.02
N THR A 188 -1.92 -7.29 -3.31
CA THR A 188 -1.34 -6.41 -4.32
C THR A 188 -2.07 -5.07 -4.38
N TYR A 189 -1.34 -4.01 -4.75
CA TYR A 189 -1.90 -2.67 -4.85
C TYR A 189 -3.11 -2.59 -5.80
N GLN A 190 -3.10 -3.34 -6.88
CA GLN A 190 -4.15 -3.26 -7.91
C GLN A 190 -5.52 -3.71 -7.38
N TYR A 191 -5.57 -4.80 -6.64
CA TYR A 191 -6.82 -5.25 -6.01
C TYR A 191 -7.24 -4.33 -4.87
N TRP A 192 -6.28 -3.91 -4.05
CA TRP A 192 -6.51 -2.94 -2.99
C TRP A 192 -7.14 -1.66 -3.53
N ALA A 193 -6.59 -1.08 -4.61
CA ALA A 193 -7.08 0.17 -5.20
C ALA A 193 -8.52 0.05 -5.71
N ILE A 194 -8.88 -1.09 -6.34
CA ILE A 194 -10.25 -1.33 -6.81
C ILE A 194 -11.22 -1.44 -5.62
N VAL A 195 -10.82 -2.15 -4.55
CA VAL A 195 -11.63 -2.27 -3.33
C VAL A 195 -11.82 -0.91 -2.66
N MET A 196 -10.75 -0.12 -2.52
CA MET A 196 -10.79 1.21 -1.92
C MET A 196 -11.59 2.22 -2.75
N LEU A 197 -11.60 2.07 -4.08
CA LEU A 197 -12.47 2.89 -4.94
C LEU A 197 -13.95 2.68 -4.59
N LEU A 198 -14.39 1.42 -4.44
CA LEU A 198 -15.78 1.13 -4.11
C LEU A 198 -16.11 1.55 -2.67
N TRP A 199 -15.17 1.34 -1.76
CA TRP A 199 -15.35 1.78 -0.37
C TRP A 199 -15.50 3.31 -0.28
N SER A 200 -14.66 4.08 -0.98
CA SER A 200 -14.71 5.55 -0.98
C SER A 200 -15.89 6.13 -1.75
N ALA A 201 -16.45 5.40 -2.70
CA ALA A 201 -17.66 5.81 -3.43
C ALA A 201 -18.93 5.64 -2.60
N SER A 202 -18.86 4.85 -1.51
CA SER A 202 -19.96 4.73 -0.56
C SER A 202 -20.15 6.05 0.19
N PRO A 203 -21.37 6.64 0.23
CA PRO A 203 -21.61 7.96 0.81
C PRO A 203 -21.32 8.05 2.33
N PHE A 204 -21.06 6.93 3.01
CA PHE A 204 -20.86 6.87 4.46
C PHE A 204 -19.88 5.78 4.94
N GLY A 205 -18.80 5.51 4.22
CA GLY A 205 -17.89 4.46 4.71
C GLY A 205 -18.63 3.15 4.99
N GLY A 206 -19.02 2.47 4.01
CA GLY A 206 -19.15 1.04 3.86
C GLY A 206 -20.12 0.20 4.67
N SER A 207 -20.89 0.64 5.62
CA SER A 207 -21.69 -0.26 6.48
C SER A 207 -23.18 -0.40 6.12
N ARG A 208 -23.66 0.16 5.02
CA ARG A 208 -25.08 0.08 4.67
C ARG A 208 -25.33 -0.91 3.54
N ALA A 209 -26.44 -1.65 3.68
CA ALA A 209 -27.02 -2.48 2.62
C ALA A 209 -27.30 -1.71 1.31
N ASP A 210 -27.21 -0.39 1.34
CA ASP A 210 -27.43 0.54 0.24
C ASP A 210 -26.12 1.15 -0.28
N ALA A 211 -24.96 0.53 -0.09
CA ALA A 211 -23.70 1.00 -0.68
C ALA A 211 -23.88 1.16 -2.18
N PRO A 212 -23.55 2.32 -2.79
CA PRO A 212 -23.77 2.55 -4.19
C PRO A 212 -22.95 1.55 -5.00
N ALA A 213 -23.63 0.80 -5.84
CA ALA A 213 -22.96 -0.04 -6.80
C ALA A 213 -22.39 0.83 -7.91
N LEU A 214 -21.15 0.56 -8.31
CA LEU A 214 -20.53 1.16 -9.48
C LEU A 214 -20.68 0.26 -10.69
N VAL A 215 -21.01 0.87 -11.82
CA VAL A 215 -20.99 0.17 -13.11
C VAL A 215 -19.55 -0.19 -13.45
N ILE A 216 -19.33 -1.40 -13.98
CA ILE A 216 -17.97 -1.90 -14.29
C ILE A 216 -17.22 -0.96 -15.22
N ASP A 217 -17.88 -0.32 -16.16
CA ASP A 217 -17.28 0.64 -17.07
C ASP A 217 -16.83 1.93 -16.33
N GLU A 218 -17.52 2.35 -15.29
CA GLU A 218 -17.12 3.45 -14.44
C GLU A 218 -15.88 3.10 -13.60
N ILE A 219 -15.83 1.89 -13.04
CA ILE A 219 -14.64 1.39 -12.36
C ILE A 219 -13.46 1.40 -13.31
N ASN A 220 -13.66 0.93 -14.54
CA ASN A 220 -12.63 0.90 -15.57
C ASN A 220 -12.10 2.30 -15.88
N SER A 221 -12.98 3.27 -16.11
CA SER A 221 -12.59 4.66 -16.38
C SER A 221 -11.79 5.28 -15.26
N ARG A 222 -12.24 5.12 -14.01
CA ARG A 222 -11.55 5.68 -12.82
C ARG A 222 -10.21 4.98 -12.54
N MET A 223 -10.10 3.68 -12.82
CA MET A 223 -8.89 2.89 -12.57
C MET A 223 -7.87 2.98 -13.70
N TRP A 224 -8.29 3.32 -14.92
CA TRP A 224 -7.37 3.51 -16.04
C TRP A 224 -6.28 4.52 -15.71
N ASP A 225 -6.68 5.69 -15.24
CA ASP A 225 -5.74 6.77 -14.89
C ASP A 225 -4.85 6.41 -13.69
N ALA A 226 -5.40 5.66 -12.73
CA ALA A 226 -4.69 5.31 -11.50
C ALA A 226 -3.76 4.10 -11.65
N LEU A 227 -4.14 3.09 -12.42
CA LEU A 227 -3.43 1.81 -12.50
C LEU A 227 -2.82 1.53 -13.87
N ARG A 228 -3.18 2.29 -14.90
CA ARG A 228 -2.83 2.06 -16.31
C ARG A 228 -3.12 0.62 -16.78
N LEU A 229 -4.20 0.03 -16.23
CA LEU A 229 -4.64 -1.31 -16.58
C LEU A 229 -5.67 -1.27 -17.69
N GLY A 230 -5.53 -2.16 -18.68
CA GLY A 230 -6.53 -2.31 -19.74
C GLY A 230 -7.89 -2.82 -19.21
N HIS A 231 -8.97 -2.52 -19.94
CA HIS A 231 -10.35 -2.88 -19.57
C HIS A 231 -10.52 -4.37 -19.21
N LEU A 232 -9.91 -5.27 -19.96
CA LEU A 232 -9.98 -6.70 -19.70
C LEU A 232 -9.34 -7.08 -18.36
N ALA A 233 -8.20 -6.47 -18.03
CA ALA A 233 -7.50 -6.72 -16.78
C ALA A 233 -8.29 -6.23 -15.55
N ILE A 234 -8.98 -5.09 -15.67
CA ILE A 234 -9.85 -4.59 -14.60
C ILE A 234 -11.08 -5.48 -14.44
N LYS A 235 -11.70 -5.88 -15.55
CA LYS A 235 -12.85 -6.80 -15.54
C LYS A 235 -12.52 -8.14 -14.89
N GLU A 236 -11.34 -8.69 -15.19
CA GLU A 236 -10.84 -9.91 -14.57
C GLU A 236 -10.71 -9.75 -13.05
N ARG A 237 -10.08 -8.65 -12.58
CA ARG A 237 -9.91 -8.38 -11.15
C ARG A 237 -11.22 -8.19 -10.42
N VAL A 238 -12.17 -7.48 -11.04
CA VAL A 238 -13.53 -7.34 -10.49
C VAL A 238 -14.20 -8.72 -10.39
N GLY A 239 -14.07 -9.57 -11.41
CA GLY A 239 -14.57 -10.94 -11.38
C GLY A 239 -13.94 -11.79 -10.27
N ASN A 240 -12.65 -11.63 -10.01
CA ASN A 240 -11.96 -12.28 -8.90
C ASN A 240 -12.47 -11.78 -7.55
N LEU A 241 -12.64 -10.45 -7.37
CA LEU A 241 -13.17 -9.86 -6.14
C LEU A 241 -14.62 -10.32 -5.83
N ILE A 242 -15.44 -10.54 -6.86
CA ILE A 242 -16.77 -11.17 -6.70
C ILE A 242 -16.61 -12.61 -6.21
N ARG A 243 -15.74 -13.37 -6.84
CA ARG A 243 -15.46 -14.77 -6.52
C ARG A 243 -14.92 -14.94 -5.10
N TRP A 244 -14.10 -14.00 -4.63
CA TRP A 244 -13.51 -14.00 -3.29
C TRP A 244 -14.39 -13.37 -2.20
N GLY A 245 -15.58 -12.87 -2.55
CA GLY A 245 -16.55 -12.37 -1.58
C GLY A 245 -16.44 -10.92 -1.19
N PHE A 246 -15.56 -10.15 -1.85
CA PHE A 246 -15.47 -8.71 -1.64
C PHE A 246 -16.63 -7.96 -2.30
N PHE A 247 -17.04 -8.38 -3.48
CA PHE A 247 -18.08 -7.73 -4.26
C PHE A 247 -19.30 -8.64 -4.47
N ALA A 248 -20.47 -8.01 -4.56
CA ALA A 248 -21.70 -8.60 -5.02
C ALA A 248 -22.11 -7.98 -6.36
N GLU A 249 -22.51 -8.82 -7.31
CA GLU A 249 -23.07 -8.35 -8.59
C GLU A 249 -24.45 -7.73 -8.38
N GLN A 250 -24.69 -6.63 -9.09
CA GLN A 250 -25.95 -5.92 -9.15
C GLN A 250 -26.25 -5.51 -10.60
N THR A 251 -27.49 -5.09 -10.83
CA THR A 251 -27.88 -4.52 -12.14
C THR A 251 -28.48 -3.14 -11.91
N ILE A 252 -27.87 -2.13 -12.51
CA ILE A 252 -28.35 -0.76 -12.47
C ILE A 252 -28.71 -0.30 -13.88
N LYS A 253 -29.98 0.00 -14.14
CA LYS A 253 -30.46 0.48 -15.45
C LYS A 253 -29.95 -0.37 -16.63
N LYS A 254 -30.01 -1.71 -16.49
CA LYS A 254 -29.53 -2.70 -17.46
C LYS A 254 -28.00 -2.86 -17.59
N HIS A 255 -27.21 -2.13 -16.81
CA HIS A 255 -25.76 -2.26 -16.78
C HIS A 255 -25.33 -3.17 -15.63
N LYS A 256 -24.30 -4.00 -15.86
CA LYS A 256 -23.65 -4.77 -14.81
C LYS A 256 -22.91 -3.83 -13.88
N ALA A 257 -23.21 -3.93 -12.61
CA ALA A 257 -22.62 -3.14 -11.54
C ALA A 257 -22.16 -4.05 -10.40
N VAL A 258 -21.30 -3.54 -9.55
CA VAL A 258 -20.83 -4.25 -8.35
C VAL A 258 -20.86 -3.32 -7.15
N ALA A 259 -21.16 -3.89 -5.99
CA ALA A 259 -21.07 -3.22 -4.69
C ALA A 259 -20.22 -4.04 -3.73
N LEU A 260 -19.67 -3.40 -2.70
CA LEU A 260 -19.07 -4.14 -1.59
C LEU A 260 -20.10 -5.04 -0.93
N THR A 261 -19.69 -6.26 -0.56
CA THR A 261 -20.52 -7.07 0.32
C THR A 261 -20.56 -6.42 1.72
N PRO A 262 -21.64 -6.59 2.50
CA PRO A 262 -21.72 -6.03 3.85
C PRO A 262 -20.55 -6.44 4.74
N LEU A 263 -20.09 -7.68 4.65
CA LEU A 263 -18.94 -8.18 5.39
C LEU A 263 -17.64 -7.47 4.97
N ALA A 264 -17.38 -7.33 3.66
CA ALA A 264 -16.19 -6.64 3.18
C ALA A 264 -16.21 -5.16 3.59
N GLY A 265 -17.36 -4.50 3.44
CA GLY A 265 -17.52 -3.10 3.85
C GLY A 265 -17.22 -2.90 5.34
N SER A 266 -17.80 -3.71 6.21
CA SER A 266 -17.55 -3.65 7.66
C SER A 266 -16.10 -3.93 8.00
N ALA A 267 -15.52 -5.01 7.48
CA ALA A 267 -14.15 -5.39 7.76
C ALA A 267 -13.12 -4.33 7.30
N ILE A 268 -13.35 -3.68 6.15
CA ILE A 268 -12.51 -2.59 5.66
C ILE A 268 -12.62 -1.38 6.58
N THR A 269 -13.84 -1.00 6.96
CA THR A 269 -14.11 0.10 7.87
C THR A 269 -13.40 -0.09 9.21
N GLU A 270 -13.53 -1.27 9.81
CA GLU A 270 -12.83 -1.63 11.06
C GLU A 270 -11.31 -1.60 10.92
N SER A 271 -10.78 -2.09 9.80
CA SER A 271 -9.33 -2.05 9.51
C SER A 271 -8.80 -0.62 9.40
N LEU A 272 -9.52 0.25 8.71
CA LEU A 272 -9.16 1.67 8.58
C LEU A 272 -9.25 2.39 9.94
N ALA A 273 -10.31 2.16 10.71
CA ALA A 273 -10.45 2.70 12.07
C ALA A 273 -9.29 2.26 12.97
N ALA A 274 -8.93 0.98 12.94
CA ALA A 274 -7.80 0.44 13.70
C ALA A 274 -6.42 0.94 13.20
N THR A 275 -6.36 1.55 12.01
CA THR A 275 -5.12 2.15 11.46
C THR A 275 -4.95 3.61 11.88
N LYS A 276 -6.00 4.30 12.29
CA LYS A 276 -5.95 5.71 12.70
C LYS A 276 -4.89 6.01 13.78
N PRO A 277 -4.80 5.25 14.89
CA PRO A 277 -3.75 5.47 15.89
C PRO A 277 -2.34 5.35 15.32
N LEU A 278 -2.13 4.41 14.39
CA LEU A 278 -0.84 4.24 13.71
C LEU A 278 -0.49 5.47 12.84
N LEU A 279 -1.50 6.08 12.21
CA LEU A 279 -1.31 7.28 11.40
C LEU A 279 -0.92 8.49 12.26
N TYR A 280 -1.54 8.66 13.43
CA TYR A 280 -1.16 9.68 14.39
C TYR A 280 0.24 9.45 14.96
N ASP A 281 0.60 8.21 15.25
CA ASP A 281 1.93 7.85 15.72
C ASP A 281 3.01 8.16 14.65
N LEU A 282 2.69 7.89 13.39
CA LEU A 282 3.53 8.29 12.27
C LEU A 282 3.68 9.82 12.19
N TYR A 283 2.59 10.57 12.33
CA TYR A 283 2.60 12.04 12.31
C TYR A 283 3.51 12.59 13.42
N ILE A 284 3.35 12.12 14.67
CA ILE A 284 4.17 12.55 15.80
C ILE A 284 5.67 12.28 15.57
N LYS A 285 5.99 11.17 14.89
CA LYS A 285 7.39 10.81 14.58
C LYS A 285 8.00 11.62 13.45
N LEU A 286 7.19 12.06 12.49
CA LEU A 286 7.67 12.74 11.28
C LEU A 286 7.57 14.26 11.34
N VAL A 287 6.62 14.79 12.09
CA VAL A 287 6.39 16.24 12.17
C VAL A 287 6.95 16.75 13.49
N PRO A 288 8.00 17.61 13.46
CA PRO A 288 8.52 18.18 14.68
C PRO A 288 7.42 18.92 15.43
N GLN A 289 7.16 18.53 16.67
CA GLN A 289 6.33 19.32 17.57
C GLN A 289 7.13 20.58 17.89
N GLU A 290 6.68 21.74 17.44
CA GLU A 290 7.25 22.99 17.94
C GLU A 290 7.21 22.92 19.46
N ALA A 291 8.40 23.01 20.09
CA ALA A 291 8.48 23.12 21.54
C ALA A 291 7.64 24.36 21.91
N THR A 292 6.46 24.13 22.50
CA THR A 292 5.66 25.19 23.11
C THR A 292 6.55 25.85 24.16
N ALA A 293 7.19 26.94 23.73
CA ALA A 293 8.01 27.81 24.59
C ALA A 293 7.07 28.68 25.46
#